data_a7b439de7e3c01afa77619adb557618b
#
_entry.id   a7b439de7e3c01afa77619adb557618b
#
_cell.length_a   1.000
_cell.length_b   1.000
_cell.length_c   1.000
_cell.angle_alpha   90.00
_cell.angle_beta   90.00
_cell.angle_gamma   90.00
#
_symmetry.space_group_name_H-M   'P 1'
#
loop_
_entity.id
_entity.type
_entity.pdbx_description
1 polymer ?
#
loop_
_entity_poly.entity_id
_entity_poly.type
_entity_poly.pdbx_seq_one_letter_code
_entity_poly.pdbx_strand_id
1 'polypeptide(L)'
;MNFSIQSAKTIDEAVEKALLELKATRDEVDIEVIEEPSAGFLGLIGGKDAIVKVKKKMDHKDIVESILKDEEIQSVRTVLEEKAQEEAAMIEDDESEAPSDEADKEEAASEEALDFDYLDDEAMEEMIREYIDRIMGAMELAYTLSVDFRENEIDISIDGKKEETGIVIGKHGSTLNGIQIVLSAMVNQRSEEFRRVIVDCSGYRKKREQVLKRIAGKTANKVLKTNKSIKLEPMNAQERRIIHACLANVDGIRTRSEGKDPHRRVVIHKDTSQPS
;
A
#
# COMPACT_ATOMS: atom_id res chain seq x y z
N MET A 1 14.41 12.63 -16.87
CA MET A 1 14.40 11.49 -17.81
C MET A 1 14.72 10.25 -17.02
N ASN A 2 13.90 9.22 -17.11
CA ASN A 2 14.04 8.00 -16.28
C ASN A 2 14.78 6.86 -17.00
N PHE A 3 15.20 7.06 -18.26
CA PHE A 3 16.00 6.11 -19.01
C PHE A 3 16.93 6.83 -19.99
N SER A 4 18.02 6.16 -20.38
CA SER A 4 18.95 6.60 -21.41
C SER A 4 19.26 5.42 -22.32
N ILE A 5 19.40 5.69 -23.64
CA ILE A 5 19.84 4.71 -24.63
C ILE A 5 21.18 5.19 -25.15
N GLN A 6 22.23 4.39 -24.97
CA GLN A 6 23.59 4.73 -25.34
C GLN A 6 24.22 3.64 -26.22
N SER A 7 25.13 4.08 -27.07
CA SER A 7 25.89 3.21 -27.96
C SER A 7 27.40 3.40 -27.75
N ALA A 8 28.15 2.29 -27.72
CA ALA A 8 29.59 2.30 -27.62
C ALA A 8 30.20 0.99 -28.20
N LYS A 9 31.52 0.93 -28.28
CA LYS A 9 32.22 -0.25 -28.82
C LYS A 9 32.07 -1.48 -27.93
N THR A 10 31.85 -1.25 -26.62
CA THR A 10 31.61 -2.33 -25.62
C THR A 10 30.35 -2.03 -24.82
N ILE A 11 29.72 -3.07 -24.25
CA ILE A 11 28.55 -2.95 -23.40
C ILE A 11 28.89 -2.08 -22.17
N ASP A 12 30.03 -2.29 -21.54
CA ASP A 12 30.44 -1.55 -20.34
C ASP A 12 30.61 -0.06 -20.62
N GLU A 13 31.24 0.32 -21.75
CA GLU A 13 31.36 1.74 -22.14
C GLU A 13 29.99 2.38 -22.42
N ALA A 14 29.06 1.65 -23.02
CA ALA A 14 27.70 2.14 -23.28
C ALA A 14 26.93 2.33 -21.97
N VAL A 15 27.08 1.41 -21.02
CA VAL A 15 26.50 1.52 -19.67
C VAL A 15 27.08 2.70 -18.90
N GLU A 16 28.39 2.90 -18.91
CA GLU A 16 29.02 4.04 -18.22
C GLU A 16 28.54 5.38 -18.75
N LYS A 17 28.39 5.52 -20.08
CA LYS A 17 27.80 6.73 -20.67
C LYS A 17 26.39 6.97 -20.22
N ALA A 18 25.56 5.92 -20.17
CA ALA A 18 24.17 6.03 -19.72
C ALA A 18 24.10 6.39 -18.23
N LEU A 19 24.95 5.83 -17.37
CA LEU A 19 25.01 6.13 -15.96
C LEU A 19 25.41 7.58 -15.69
N LEU A 20 26.36 8.14 -16.45
CA LEU A 20 26.77 9.55 -16.36
C LEU A 20 25.62 10.48 -16.73
N GLU A 21 24.87 10.16 -17.79
CA GLU A 21 23.73 10.95 -18.21
C GLU A 21 22.56 10.92 -17.20
N LEU A 22 22.27 9.73 -16.65
CA LEU A 22 21.23 9.55 -15.66
C LEU A 22 21.63 10.01 -14.23
N LYS A 23 22.91 10.34 -14.03
CA LYS A 23 23.48 10.65 -12.71
C LYS A 23 23.08 9.58 -11.67
N ALA A 24 23.30 8.31 -12.02
CA ALA A 24 22.94 7.15 -11.23
C ALA A 24 24.10 6.17 -11.12
N THR A 25 24.10 5.37 -10.07
CA THR A 25 25.05 4.28 -9.87
C THR A 25 24.53 2.98 -10.50
N ARG A 26 25.42 1.99 -10.71
CA ARG A 26 25.03 0.71 -11.37
C ARG A 26 23.98 -0.07 -10.59
N ASP A 27 23.93 0.11 -9.28
CA ASP A 27 22.95 -0.56 -8.39
C ASP A 27 21.55 0.07 -8.45
N GLU A 28 21.48 1.34 -8.90
CA GLU A 28 20.26 2.14 -9.01
C GLU A 28 19.55 2.01 -10.35
N VAL A 29 20.08 1.18 -11.27
CA VAL A 29 19.55 1.07 -12.63
C VAL A 29 19.31 -0.38 -13.03
N ASP A 30 18.36 -0.57 -13.95
CA ASP A 30 18.18 -1.78 -14.73
C ASP A 30 18.80 -1.59 -16.11
N ILE A 31 19.59 -2.57 -16.56
CA ILE A 31 20.36 -2.52 -17.80
C ILE A 31 19.79 -3.55 -18.76
N GLU A 32 19.32 -3.11 -19.92
CA GLU A 32 18.83 -3.93 -21.00
C GLU A 32 19.75 -3.78 -22.20
N VAL A 33 20.35 -4.86 -22.68
CA VAL A 33 21.19 -4.86 -23.89
C VAL A 33 20.27 -5.04 -25.10
N ILE A 34 20.18 -4.00 -25.94
CA ILE A 34 19.36 -4.02 -27.15
C ILE A 34 20.12 -4.68 -28.32
N GLU A 35 21.42 -4.33 -28.49
CA GLU A 35 22.30 -4.91 -29.51
C GLU A 35 23.64 -5.25 -28.89
N GLU A 36 24.14 -6.49 -29.17
CA GLU A 36 25.48 -6.88 -28.74
C GLU A 36 26.54 -6.39 -29.74
N PRO A 37 27.73 -6.00 -29.26
CA PRO A 37 28.80 -5.56 -30.15
C PRO A 37 29.30 -6.73 -30.97
N SER A 38 29.42 -6.55 -32.29
CA SER A 38 30.04 -7.56 -33.18
C SER A 38 31.33 -7.03 -33.77
N ALA A 39 32.42 -7.81 -33.59
CA ALA A 39 33.65 -7.58 -34.33
C ALA A 39 33.42 -7.99 -35.78
N GLY A 40 33.46 -7.03 -36.72
CA GLY A 40 33.37 -7.31 -38.14
C GLY A 40 34.46 -8.32 -38.61
N PHE A 41 34.27 -8.87 -39.80
CA PHE A 41 35.16 -9.86 -40.38
C PHE A 41 36.61 -9.30 -40.43
N LEU A 42 37.56 -9.95 -39.74
CA LEU A 42 38.98 -9.59 -39.61
C LEU A 42 39.23 -8.20 -38.93
N GLY A 43 38.28 -7.64 -38.17
CA GLY A 43 38.52 -6.39 -37.39
C GLY A 43 38.61 -5.11 -38.22
N LEU A 44 38.33 -5.17 -39.54
CA LEU A 44 38.54 -4.02 -40.44
C LEU A 44 37.29 -3.46 -41.10
N ILE A 45 36.20 -4.24 -41.25
CA ILE A 45 34.97 -3.74 -41.92
C ILE A 45 33.73 -4.32 -41.26
N GLY A 46 32.79 -3.47 -40.80
CA GLY A 46 31.43 -3.84 -40.42
C GLY A 46 31.19 -4.21 -38.96
N GLY A 47 32.02 -3.74 -38.02
CA GLY A 47 31.74 -3.87 -36.59
C GLY A 47 30.48 -3.07 -36.19
N LYS A 48 29.59 -3.69 -35.41
CA LYS A 48 28.44 -3.02 -34.83
C LYS A 48 28.76 -2.64 -33.38
N ASP A 49 28.36 -1.45 -33.00
CA ASP A 49 28.46 -0.96 -31.63
C ASP A 49 27.39 -1.63 -30.74
N ALA A 50 27.71 -1.83 -29.49
CA ALA A 50 26.73 -2.22 -28.47
C ALA A 50 25.72 -1.10 -28.25
N ILE A 51 24.43 -1.44 -28.19
CA ILE A 51 23.36 -0.52 -27.80
C ILE A 51 22.75 -1.03 -26.52
N VAL A 52 22.78 -0.18 -25.48
CA VAL A 52 22.16 -0.49 -24.19
C VAL A 52 21.10 0.55 -23.82
N LYS A 53 20.03 0.08 -23.21
CA LYS A 53 19.01 0.92 -22.57
C LYS A 53 19.17 0.77 -21.05
N VAL A 54 19.42 1.85 -20.40
CA VAL A 54 19.58 1.92 -18.94
C VAL A 54 18.39 2.68 -18.38
N LYS A 55 17.63 2.04 -17.49
CA LYS A 55 16.46 2.62 -16.83
C LYS A 55 16.77 2.76 -15.34
N LYS A 56 16.55 3.95 -14.77
CA LYS A 56 16.71 4.18 -13.33
C LYS A 56 15.64 3.39 -12.59
N LYS A 57 16.05 2.57 -11.62
CA LYS A 57 15.12 1.91 -10.69
C LYS A 57 14.42 3.01 -9.92
N MET A 58 13.11 3.10 -10.06
CA MET A 58 12.33 4.00 -9.26
C MET A 58 12.28 3.42 -7.84
N ASP A 59 12.91 4.08 -6.90
CA ASP A 59 12.73 3.75 -5.49
C ASP A 59 11.28 4.07 -5.11
N HIS A 60 10.66 3.23 -4.28
CA HIS A 60 9.30 3.47 -3.79
C HIS A 60 9.14 4.87 -3.16
N LYS A 61 10.24 5.46 -2.69
CA LYS A 61 10.27 6.84 -2.21
C LYS A 61 10.03 7.88 -3.30
N ASP A 62 10.63 7.70 -4.47
CA ASP A 62 10.51 8.66 -5.59
C ASP A 62 9.10 8.63 -6.19
N ILE A 63 8.46 7.46 -6.22
CA ILE A 63 7.06 7.31 -6.66
C ILE A 63 6.13 7.98 -5.64
N VAL A 64 6.32 7.71 -4.35
CA VAL A 64 5.56 8.34 -3.27
C VAL A 64 5.78 9.85 -3.25
N GLU A 65 7.02 10.33 -3.45
CA GLU A 65 7.34 11.76 -3.48
C GLU A 65 6.80 12.47 -4.73
N SER A 66 6.70 11.79 -5.88
CA SER A 66 6.07 12.35 -7.08
C SER A 66 4.55 12.42 -6.94
N ILE A 67 3.93 11.44 -6.28
CA ILE A 67 2.51 11.43 -5.96
C ILE A 67 2.18 12.49 -4.88
N LEU A 68 3.06 12.65 -3.88
CA LEU A 68 2.87 13.63 -2.79
C LEU A 68 3.12 15.10 -3.22
N LYS A 69 3.66 15.34 -4.42
CA LYS A 69 3.84 16.68 -4.99
C LYS A 69 2.63 17.19 -5.77
N ASP A 70 1.63 16.35 -6.01
CA ASP A 70 0.35 16.79 -6.56
C ASP A 70 -0.37 17.69 -5.55
N GLU A 71 -0.77 18.90 -5.98
CA GLU A 71 -1.38 19.92 -5.12
C GLU A 71 -2.67 19.42 -4.44
N GLU A 72 -3.41 18.51 -5.09
CA GLU A 72 -4.60 17.86 -4.51
C GLU A 72 -4.29 16.95 -3.31
N ILE A 73 -3.12 16.30 -3.30
CA ILE A 73 -2.73 15.42 -2.18
C ILE A 73 -2.14 16.22 -1.02
N GLN A 74 -1.55 17.39 -1.28
CA GLN A 74 -1.10 18.28 -0.21
C GLN A 74 -2.27 18.82 0.62
N SER A 75 -3.40 19.14 0.00
CA SER A 75 -4.60 19.58 0.71
C SER A 75 -5.17 18.50 1.65
N VAL A 76 -5.21 17.25 1.18
CA VAL A 76 -5.66 16.10 2.00
C VAL A 76 -4.71 15.83 3.17
N ARG A 77 -3.41 16.00 2.97
CA ARG A 77 -2.40 15.83 4.02
C ARG A 77 -2.56 16.86 5.13
N THR A 78 -2.80 18.12 4.78
CA THR A 78 -3.00 19.20 5.75
C THR A 78 -4.22 18.92 6.63
N VAL A 79 -5.34 18.50 6.04
CA VAL A 79 -6.57 18.15 6.76
C VAL A 79 -6.39 16.93 7.67
N LEU A 80 -5.60 15.93 7.24
CA LEU A 80 -5.31 14.75 8.07
C LEU A 80 -4.35 15.05 9.22
N GLU A 81 -3.37 15.93 9.01
CA GLU A 81 -2.43 16.36 10.05
C GLU A 81 -3.13 17.25 11.10
N GLU A 82 -4.07 18.12 10.69
CA GLU A 82 -4.89 18.93 11.59
C GLU A 82 -5.84 18.09 12.43
N LYS A 83 -6.56 17.13 11.82
CA LYS A 83 -7.42 16.20 12.59
C LYS A 83 -6.64 15.29 13.53
N ALA A 84 -5.44 14.85 13.15
CA ALA A 84 -4.59 14.05 14.02
C ALA A 84 -4.03 14.85 15.21
N GLN A 85 -3.87 16.17 15.06
CA GLN A 85 -3.49 17.07 16.15
C GLN A 85 -4.66 17.36 17.09
N GLU A 86 -5.89 17.50 16.58
CA GLU A 86 -7.11 17.63 17.39
C GLU A 86 -7.41 16.36 18.20
N GLU A 87 -7.29 15.17 17.60
CA GLU A 87 -7.44 13.91 18.34
C GLU A 87 -6.35 13.70 19.40
N ALA A 88 -5.12 14.16 19.15
CA ALA A 88 -4.03 14.09 20.12
C ALA A 88 -4.23 15.07 21.29
N ALA A 89 -4.84 16.22 21.05
CA ALA A 89 -5.15 17.21 22.10
C ALA A 89 -6.33 16.80 22.98
N MET A 90 -7.23 15.95 22.49
CA MET A 90 -8.37 15.42 23.27
C MET A 90 -8.02 14.25 24.20
N ILE A 91 -6.79 13.69 24.14
CA ILE A 91 -6.39 12.52 24.94
C ILE A 91 -5.60 12.89 26.21
N GLU A 92 -5.23 14.17 26.40
CA GLU A 92 -4.43 14.59 27.58
C GLU A 92 -5.24 15.09 28.78
N ASP A 93 -6.58 15.15 28.72
CA ASP A 93 -7.41 15.62 29.85
C ASP A 93 -8.58 14.65 30.13
N ASP A 94 -8.33 13.47 30.67
CA ASP A 94 -9.34 12.73 31.41
C ASP A 94 -8.74 11.83 32.52
N GLU A 95 -8.41 12.42 33.62
CA GLU A 95 -8.47 11.80 34.95
C GLU A 95 -9.21 12.75 35.89
N SER A 96 -10.52 12.64 35.98
CA SER A 96 -11.34 12.63 37.20
C SER A 96 -12.76 13.19 37.01
N GLU A 97 -13.72 12.40 37.54
CA GLU A 97 -15.05 12.79 38.10
C GLU A 97 -16.23 12.92 37.12
N ALA A 98 -17.21 12.07 37.39
CA ALA A 98 -18.57 12.00 36.87
C ALA A 98 -19.51 13.01 37.54
N PRO A 99 -20.83 13.06 37.26
CA PRO A 99 -21.42 14.00 36.31
C PRO A 99 -22.33 15.05 37.01
N SER A 100 -22.53 16.17 36.39
CA SER A 100 -23.70 17.04 36.71
C SER A 100 -24.19 17.74 35.44
N ASP A 101 -25.51 17.61 35.25
CA ASP A 101 -26.35 18.32 34.28
C ASP A 101 -26.09 19.81 34.23
N GLU A 102 -26.15 20.41 33.05
CA GLU A 102 -26.93 21.57 32.64
C GLU A 102 -26.47 22.21 31.33
N ALA A 103 -27.37 22.13 30.34
CA ALA A 103 -27.84 23.20 29.45
C ALA A 103 -26.87 24.10 28.66
N ASP A 104 -27.05 24.00 27.34
CA ASP A 104 -27.10 25.10 26.36
C ASP A 104 -26.04 26.19 26.40
N LYS A 105 -25.13 26.14 25.42
CA LYS A 105 -24.83 27.34 24.61
C LYS A 105 -24.30 26.90 23.23
N GLU A 106 -25.14 27.04 22.23
CA GLU A 106 -24.76 27.18 20.83
C GLU A 106 -23.78 28.35 20.70
N GLU A 107 -22.52 28.08 20.43
CA GLU A 107 -21.65 29.01 19.71
C GLU A 107 -21.54 28.51 18.27
N ALA A 108 -22.33 29.16 17.42
CA ALA A 108 -22.23 29.07 15.99
C ALA A 108 -20.84 29.56 15.54
N ALA A 109 -19.88 28.67 15.42
CA ALA A 109 -18.74 28.88 14.53
C ALA A 109 -19.32 28.90 13.11
N SER A 110 -19.20 30.02 12.43
CA SER A 110 -19.56 30.19 11.02
C SER A 110 -18.74 29.19 10.20
N GLU A 111 -19.33 28.03 9.89
CA GLU A 111 -18.90 27.20 8.79
C GLU A 111 -19.02 28.07 7.52
N GLU A 112 -17.92 28.58 7.03
CA GLU A 112 -17.81 28.87 5.62
C GLU A 112 -17.99 27.50 4.94
N ALA A 113 -19.22 27.21 4.53
CA ALA A 113 -19.57 26.06 3.72
C ALA A 113 -18.71 26.16 2.44
N LEU A 114 -17.59 25.44 2.42
CA LEU A 114 -16.94 25.08 1.18
C LEU A 114 -18.03 24.38 0.38
N ASP A 115 -18.47 25.00 -0.71
CA ASP A 115 -19.47 24.46 -1.62
C ASP A 115 -18.82 23.21 -2.29
N PHE A 116 -18.86 22.09 -1.56
CA PHE A 116 -18.39 20.82 -2.07
C PHE A 116 -19.45 20.32 -3.05
N ASP A 117 -19.08 20.28 -4.32
CA ASP A 117 -19.87 19.67 -5.36
C ASP A 117 -19.92 18.14 -5.09
N TYR A 118 -20.95 17.68 -4.38
CA TYR A 118 -21.17 16.26 -4.10
C TYR A 118 -21.46 15.54 -5.42
N LEU A 119 -20.80 14.40 -5.60
CA LEU A 119 -20.94 13.59 -6.80
C LEU A 119 -22.06 12.57 -6.64
N ASP A 120 -22.84 12.37 -7.69
CA ASP A 120 -23.73 11.22 -7.81
C ASP A 120 -22.93 9.93 -8.07
N ASP A 121 -23.58 8.78 -8.07
CA ASP A 121 -22.92 7.49 -8.21
C ASP A 121 -22.21 7.34 -9.57
N GLU A 122 -22.73 7.96 -10.65
CA GLU A 122 -22.14 7.89 -12.00
C GLU A 122 -20.83 8.71 -12.06
N ALA A 123 -20.85 9.94 -11.59
CA ALA A 123 -19.66 10.78 -11.53
C ALA A 123 -18.62 10.25 -10.53
N MET A 124 -19.09 9.63 -9.43
CA MET A 124 -18.21 8.95 -8.46
C MET A 124 -17.53 7.75 -9.09
N GLU A 125 -18.23 6.94 -9.88
CA GLU A 125 -17.64 5.82 -10.63
C GLU A 125 -16.59 6.30 -11.61
N GLU A 126 -16.84 7.39 -12.34
CA GLU A 126 -15.88 7.97 -13.29
C GLU A 126 -14.61 8.43 -12.57
N MET A 127 -14.74 9.13 -11.45
CA MET A 127 -13.61 9.54 -10.61
C MET A 127 -12.78 8.34 -10.12
N ILE A 128 -13.43 7.28 -9.64
CA ILE A 128 -12.76 6.04 -9.20
C ILE A 128 -12.01 5.40 -10.37
N ARG A 129 -12.64 5.30 -11.54
CA ARG A 129 -12.03 4.73 -12.76
C ARG A 129 -10.81 5.52 -13.19
N GLU A 130 -10.91 6.84 -13.27
CA GLU A 130 -9.80 7.69 -13.66
C GLU A 130 -8.60 7.53 -12.71
N TYR A 131 -8.85 7.48 -11.40
CA TYR A 131 -7.79 7.26 -10.41
C TYR A 131 -7.11 5.90 -10.58
N ILE A 132 -7.88 4.82 -10.75
CA ILE A 132 -7.34 3.48 -10.97
C ILE A 132 -6.60 3.40 -12.31
N ASP A 133 -7.14 3.98 -13.39
CA ASP A 133 -6.50 4.03 -14.71
C ASP A 133 -5.13 4.70 -14.65
N ARG A 134 -5.00 5.81 -13.93
CA ARG A 134 -3.73 6.50 -13.74
C ARG A 134 -2.70 5.62 -13.02
N ILE A 135 -3.11 4.91 -11.96
CA ILE A 135 -2.23 4.02 -11.21
C ILE A 135 -1.80 2.83 -12.08
N MET A 136 -2.77 2.15 -12.69
CA MET A 136 -2.50 0.96 -13.51
C MET A 136 -1.71 1.32 -14.77
N GLY A 137 -2.01 2.45 -15.39
CA GLY A 137 -1.25 2.98 -16.53
C GLY A 137 0.20 3.33 -16.17
N ALA A 138 0.43 3.93 -14.99
CA ALA A 138 1.79 4.19 -14.50
C ALA A 138 2.60 2.91 -14.22
N MET A 139 1.91 1.81 -13.89
CA MET A 139 2.51 0.49 -13.66
C MET A 139 2.56 -0.36 -14.95
N GLU A 140 2.04 0.13 -16.07
CA GLU A 140 1.92 -0.61 -17.34
C GLU A 140 1.15 -1.95 -17.21
N LEU A 141 0.12 -1.98 -16.34
CA LEU A 141 -0.65 -3.19 -16.04
C LEU A 141 -1.98 -3.22 -16.80
N ALA A 142 -2.31 -4.38 -17.38
CA ALA A 142 -3.62 -4.63 -17.96
C ALA A 142 -4.57 -5.17 -16.88
N TYR A 143 -5.78 -4.58 -16.78
CA TYR A 143 -6.75 -4.92 -15.73
C TYR A 143 -8.18 -4.74 -16.22
N THR A 144 -9.11 -5.29 -15.47
CA THR A 144 -10.55 -5.01 -15.54
C THR A 144 -11.02 -4.48 -14.21
N LEU A 145 -11.88 -3.47 -14.22
CA LEU A 145 -12.42 -2.82 -13.05
C LEU A 145 -13.94 -3.01 -12.99
N SER A 146 -14.43 -3.43 -11.85
CA SER A 146 -15.85 -3.44 -11.49
C SER A 146 -16.05 -2.62 -10.23
N VAL A 147 -17.06 -1.75 -10.26
CA VAL A 147 -17.43 -0.89 -9.14
C VAL A 147 -18.92 -1.16 -8.86
N ASP A 148 -19.23 -1.64 -7.66
CA ASP A 148 -20.58 -1.95 -7.22
C ASP A 148 -20.99 -1.01 -6.09
N PHE A 149 -21.99 -0.16 -6.33
CA PHE A 149 -22.54 0.78 -5.35
C PHE A 149 -23.64 0.11 -4.54
N ARG A 150 -23.55 0.23 -3.22
CA ARG A 150 -24.59 -0.12 -2.27
C ARG A 150 -24.91 1.12 -1.41
N GLU A 151 -25.98 1.06 -0.63
CA GLU A 151 -26.46 2.19 0.16
C GLU A 151 -25.33 2.93 0.92
N ASN A 152 -24.49 2.21 1.65
CA ASN A 152 -23.39 2.80 2.46
C ASN A 152 -22.01 2.17 2.16
N GLU A 153 -21.89 1.43 1.07
CA GLU A 153 -20.66 0.69 0.74
C GLU A 153 -20.41 0.71 -0.77
N ILE A 154 -19.15 0.90 -1.16
CA ILE A 154 -18.71 0.81 -2.55
C ILE A 154 -17.68 -0.31 -2.62
N ASP A 155 -18.01 -1.39 -3.35
CA ASP A 155 -17.12 -2.50 -3.61
C ASP A 155 -16.38 -2.29 -4.94
N ILE A 156 -15.06 -2.24 -4.89
CA ILE A 156 -14.19 -2.03 -6.04
C ILE A 156 -13.36 -3.30 -6.25
N SER A 157 -13.58 -3.98 -7.37
CA SER A 157 -12.85 -5.19 -7.75
C SER A 157 -11.90 -4.91 -8.91
N ILE A 158 -10.63 -5.21 -8.70
CA ILE A 158 -9.57 -5.09 -9.71
C ILE A 158 -9.15 -6.51 -10.11
N ASP A 159 -9.35 -6.88 -11.37
CA ASP A 159 -8.95 -8.17 -11.89
C ASP A 159 -7.93 -8.01 -13.01
N GLY A 160 -6.95 -8.89 -13.06
CA GLY A 160 -5.88 -8.87 -14.07
C GLY A 160 -5.19 -10.21 -14.20
N LYS A 161 -4.16 -10.29 -15.03
CA LYS A 161 -3.35 -11.48 -15.15
C LYS A 161 -2.65 -11.79 -13.84
N LYS A 162 -2.47 -13.09 -13.54
CA LYS A 162 -1.95 -13.56 -12.26
C LYS A 162 -0.57 -12.99 -11.91
N GLU A 163 0.27 -12.75 -12.90
CA GLU A 163 1.60 -12.19 -12.73
C GLU A 163 1.55 -10.68 -12.37
N GLU A 164 0.57 -9.98 -12.91
CA GLU A 164 0.37 -8.53 -12.75
C GLU A 164 -0.35 -8.19 -11.43
N THR A 165 -1.32 -9.03 -11.02
CA THR A 165 -2.07 -8.84 -9.77
C THR A 165 -1.18 -8.81 -8.53
N GLY A 166 -0.02 -9.47 -8.55
CA GLY A 166 0.96 -9.44 -7.47
C GLY A 166 1.50 -8.03 -7.18
N ILE A 167 1.69 -7.21 -8.21
CA ILE A 167 2.18 -5.83 -8.10
C ILE A 167 1.09 -4.95 -7.47
N VAL A 168 -0.15 -5.08 -7.94
CA VAL A 168 -1.32 -4.34 -7.41
C VAL A 168 -1.59 -4.67 -5.95
N ILE A 169 -1.43 -5.94 -5.58
CA ILE A 169 -1.60 -6.39 -4.19
C ILE A 169 -0.46 -5.85 -3.31
N GLY A 170 0.79 -5.95 -3.79
CA GLY A 170 1.97 -5.61 -3.03
C GLY A 170 2.29 -6.60 -1.89
N LYS A 171 3.34 -6.34 -1.12
CA LYS A 171 3.76 -7.20 -0.01
C LYS A 171 2.66 -7.25 1.07
N HIS A 172 2.06 -8.43 1.24
CA HIS A 172 0.97 -8.64 2.22
C HIS A 172 -0.24 -7.72 2.03
N GLY A 173 -0.50 -7.27 0.80
CA GLY A 173 -1.64 -6.38 0.51
C GLY A 173 -1.37 -4.90 0.81
N SER A 174 -0.11 -4.49 0.97
CA SER A 174 0.24 -3.11 1.32
C SER A 174 -0.19 -2.10 0.25
N THR A 175 0.07 -2.39 -1.04
CA THR A 175 -0.32 -1.52 -2.15
C THR A 175 -1.84 -1.44 -2.27
N LEU A 176 -2.53 -2.58 -2.19
CA LEU A 176 -3.99 -2.65 -2.25
C LEU A 176 -4.65 -1.85 -1.11
N ASN A 177 -4.08 -1.92 0.10
CA ASN A 177 -4.56 -1.13 1.23
C ASN A 177 -4.29 0.37 1.05
N GLY A 178 -3.16 0.75 0.46
CA GLY A 178 -2.85 2.15 0.12
C GLY A 178 -3.86 2.72 -0.88
N ILE A 179 -4.15 1.99 -1.95
CA ILE A 179 -5.18 2.35 -2.94
C ILE A 179 -6.54 2.53 -2.25
N GLN A 180 -6.93 1.60 -1.36
CA GLN A 180 -8.20 1.72 -0.64
C GLN A 180 -8.27 2.96 0.26
N ILE A 181 -7.19 3.29 0.97
CA ILE A 181 -7.15 4.47 1.85
C ILE A 181 -7.37 5.75 1.04
N VAL A 182 -6.66 5.90 -0.09
CA VAL A 182 -6.80 7.08 -0.94
C VAL A 182 -8.18 7.16 -1.56
N LEU A 183 -8.69 6.06 -2.14
CA LEU A 183 -10.04 6.02 -2.70
C LEU A 183 -11.11 6.30 -1.64
N SER A 184 -10.95 5.78 -0.41
CA SER A 184 -11.87 6.06 0.69
C SER A 184 -11.89 7.55 1.04
N ALA A 185 -10.75 8.21 1.04
CA ALA A 185 -10.66 9.64 1.29
C ALA A 185 -11.31 10.46 0.15
N MET A 186 -11.00 10.13 -1.11
CA MET A 186 -11.57 10.80 -2.29
C MET A 186 -13.10 10.67 -2.34
N VAL A 187 -13.62 9.46 -2.14
CA VAL A 187 -15.06 9.18 -2.14
C VAL A 187 -15.75 9.97 -1.03
N ASN A 188 -15.22 9.90 0.20
CA ASN A 188 -15.89 10.53 1.35
C ASN A 188 -15.75 12.08 1.35
N GLN A 189 -14.78 12.63 0.62
CA GLN A 189 -14.71 14.07 0.40
C GLN A 189 -15.81 14.58 -0.56
N ARG A 190 -16.31 13.71 -1.44
CA ARG A 190 -17.30 14.03 -2.48
C ARG A 190 -18.67 13.38 -2.23
N SER A 191 -18.84 12.68 -1.12
CA SER A 191 -20.11 12.08 -0.71
C SER A 191 -20.79 12.91 0.36
N GLU A 192 -22.10 13.06 0.27
CA GLU A 192 -22.93 13.72 1.28
C GLU A 192 -22.94 12.91 2.60
N GLU A 193 -23.00 11.59 2.50
CA GLU A 193 -22.96 10.67 3.62
C GLU A 193 -21.71 9.79 3.57
N PHE A 194 -21.26 9.31 4.74
CA PHE A 194 -20.11 8.41 4.82
C PHE A 194 -20.36 7.09 4.08
N ARG A 195 -19.51 6.77 3.11
CA ARG A 195 -19.51 5.52 2.35
C ARG A 195 -18.26 4.71 2.66
N ARG A 196 -18.47 3.46 2.99
CA ARG A 196 -17.39 2.50 3.19
C ARG A 196 -16.85 2.01 1.85
N VAL A 197 -15.58 2.26 1.56
CA VAL A 197 -14.93 1.79 0.33
C VAL A 197 -14.14 0.51 0.62
N ILE A 198 -14.39 -0.53 -0.16
CA ILE A 198 -13.67 -1.81 -0.11
C ILE A 198 -13.02 -2.05 -1.46
N VAL A 199 -11.69 -2.20 -1.46
CA VAL A 199 -10.93 -2.54 -2.67
C VAL A 199 -10.39 -3.96 -2.54
N ASP A 200 -10.68 -4.82 -3.50
CA ASP A 200 -10.11 -6.16 -3.60
C ASP A 200 -9.46 -6.41 -4.96
N CYS A 201 -8.50 -7.30 -4.99
CA CYS A 201 -7.83 -7.70 -6.22
C CYS A 201 -7.89 -9.23 -6.35
N SER A 202 -8.66 -9.70 -7.34
CA SER A 202 -8.79 -11.13 -7.68
C SER A 202 -9.08 -12.05 -6.49
N GLY A 203 -9.88 -11.59 -5.53
CA GLY A 203 -10.23 -12.34 -4.33
C GLY A 203 -9.07 -12.51 -3.34
N TYR A 204 -8.08 -11.60 -3.37
CA TYR A 204 -6.90 -11.67 -2.54
C TYR A 204 -7.22 -11.66 -1.05
N ARG A 205 -8.12 -10.78 -0.58
CA ARG A 205 -8.42 -10.63 0.85
C ARG A 205 -8.88 -11.96 1.47
N LYS A 206 -9.78 -12.68 0.81
CA LYS A 206 -10.26 -13.99 1.24
C LYS A 206 -9.16 -15.05 1.23
N LYS A 207 -8.32 -15.07 0.20
CA LYS A 207 -7.17 -15.99 0.09
C LYS A 207 -6.13 -15.69 1.18
N ARG A 208 -5.85 -14.41 1.44
CA ARG A 208 -4.91 -13.96 2.47
C ARG A 208 -5.37 -14.35 3.87
N GLU A 209 -6.65 -14.16 4.19
CA GLU A 209 -7.24 -14.58 5.45
C GLU A 209 -7.04 -16.09 5.69
N GLN A 210 -7.28 -16.93 4.68
CA GLN A 210 -7.05 -18.37 4.78
C GLN A 210 -5.57 -18.72 5.04
N VAL A 211 -4.65 -18.00 4.40
CA VAL A 211 -3.21 -18.16 4.63
C VAL A 211 -2.85 -17.78 6.07
N LEU A 212 -3.37 -16.67 6.58
CA LEU A 212 -3.13 -16.21 7.96
C LEU A 212 -3.66 -17.23 8.98
N LYS A 213 -4.88 -17.74 8.80
CA LYS A 213 -5.44 -18.81 9.66
C LYS A 213 -4.57 -20.07 9.65
N ARG A 214 -4.04 -20.45 8.49
CA ARG A 214 -3.12 -21.59 8.35
C ARG A 214 -1.78 -21.36 9.06
N ILE A 215 -1.20 -20.17 8.92
CA ILE A 215 0.04 -19.77 9.62
C ILE A 215 -0.19 -19.79 11.12
N ALA A 216 -1.29 -19.20 11.60
CA ALA A 216 -1.66 -19.17 13.01
C ALA A 216 -1.73 -20.58 13.59
N GLY A 217 -2.50 -21.49 12.98
CA GLY A 217 -2.65 -22.87 13.46
C GLY A 217 -1.34 -23.68 13.45
N LYS A 218 -0.54 -23.54 12.36
CA LYS A 218 0.78 -24.21 12.29
C LYS A 218 1.72 -23.70 13.38
N THR A 219 1.72 -22.38 13.62
CA THR A 219 2.60 -21.75 14.61
C THR A 219 2.15 -22.10 16.04
N ALA A 220 0.85 -22.10 16.32
CA ALA A 220 0.29 -22.52 17.61
C ALA A 220 0.70 -23.96 17.95
N ASN A 221 0.55 -24.90 17.02
CA ASN A 221 1.00 -26.28 17.18
C ASN A 221 2.51 -26.39 17.46
N LYS A 222 3.32 -25.52 16.81
CA LYS A 222 4.77 -25.49 17.05
C LYS A 222 5.08 -24.95 18.44
N VAL A 223 4.39 -23.91 18.91
CA VAL A 223 4.52 -23.36 20.26
C VAL A 223 4.17 -24.39 21.32
N LEU A 224 3.06 -25.12 21.16
CA LEU A 224 2.64 -26.17 22.06
C LEU A 224 3.68 -27.31 22.18
N LYS A 225 4.29 -27.69 21.05
CA LYS A 225 5.31 -28.76 21.01
C LYS A 225 6.65 -28.33 21.58
N THR A 226 7.07 -27.09 21.34
CA THR A 226 8.43 -26.59 21.66
C THR A 226 8.47 -25.83 22.99
N ASN A 227 7.32 -25.42 23.51
CA ASN A 227 7.17 -24.52 24.67
C ASN A 227 7.87 -23.16 24.49
N LYS A 228 8.19 -22.76 23.23
CA LYS A 228 8.88 -21.51 22.91
C LYS A 228 7.93 -20.56 22.21
N SER A 229 7.94 -19.30 22.63
CA SER A 229 7.19 -18.23 21.94
C SER A 229 7.73 -17.98 20.53
N ILE A 230 6.83 -17.73 19.58
CA ILE A 230 7.18 -17.49 18.19
C ILE A 230 6.60 -16.15 17.76
N LYS A 231 7.47 -15.30 17.20
CA LYS A 231 7.11 -14.01 16.59
C LYS A 231 6.77 -14.24 15.11
N LEU A 232 5.61 -13.75 14.70
CA LEU A 232 5.24 -13.73 13.27
C LEU A 232 5.86 -12.53 12.56
N GLU A 233 5.73 -12.48 11.24
CA GLU A 233 6.13 -11.32 10.47
C GLU A 233 5.28 -10.09 10.82
N PRO A 234 5.80 -8.87 10.61
CA PRO A 234 5.00 -7.65 10.73
C PRO A 234 3.79 -7.68 9.80
N MET A 235 2.64 -7.22 10.30
CA MET A 235 1.40 -7.20 9.56
C MET A 235 0.48 -6.10 10.07
N ASN A 236 -0.48 -5.67 9.24
CA ASN A 236 -1.44 -4.63 9.57
C ASN A 236 -2.41 -5.04 10.70
N ALA A 237 -3.17 -4.08 11.22
CA ALA A 237 -4.07 -4.29 12.35
C ALA A 237 -5.18 -5.33 12.07
N GLN A 238 -5.72 -5.33 10.85
CA GLN A 238 -6.76 -6.30 10.44
C GLN A 238 -6.21 -7.72 10.42
N GLU A 239 -5.03 -7.94 9.85
CA GLU A 239 -4.37 -9.24 9.81
C GLU A 239 -4.03 -9.74 11.22
N ARG A 240 -3.56 -8.84 12.11
CA ARG A 240 -3.30 -9.20 13.52
C ARG A 240 -4.60 -9.63 14.21
N ARG A 241 -5.72 -8.95 13.96
CA ARG A 241 -7.05 -9.32 14.50
C ARG A 241 -7.48 -10.71 14.03
N ILE A 242 -7.26 -11.06 12.75
CA ILE A 242 -7.58 -12.39 12.22
C ILE A 242 -6.83 -13.48 12.98
N ILE A 243 -5.53 -13.28 13.23
CA ILE A 243 -4.72 -14.27 13.97
C ILE A 243 -5.17 -14.36 15.43
N HIS A 244 -5.41 -13.24 16.10
CA HIS A 244 -5.93 -13.23 17.48
C HIS A 244 -7.27 -13.96 17.57
N ALA A 245 -8.21 -13.68 16.69
CA ALA A 245 -9.52 -14.32 16.64
C ALA A 245 -9.42 -15.83 16.35
N CYS A 246 -8.54 -16.21 15.42
CA CYS A 246 -8.32 -17.63 15.07
C CYS A 246 -7.76 -18.44 16.25
N LEU A 247 -6.97 -17.83 17.12
CA LEU A 247 -6.30 -18.52 18.23
C LEU A 247 -6.95 -18.25 19.60
N ALA A 248 -8.01 -17.44 19.68
CA ALA A 248 -8.65 -17.06 20.93
C ALA A 248 -9.16 -18.26 21.75
N ASN A 249 -9.63 -19.32 21.06
CA ASN A 249 -10.22 -20.51 21.68
C ASN A 249 -9.29 -21.74 21.58
N VAL A 250 -7.98 -21.53 21.38
CA VAL A 250 -7.01 -22.64 21.33
C VAL A 250 -6.39 -22.82 22.71
N ASP A 251 -6.69 -23.96 23.36
CA ASP A 251 -6.19 -24.27 24.68
C ASP A 251 -4.65 -24.26 24.74
N GLY A 252 -4.12 -23.67 25.81
CA GLY A 252 -2.68 -23.56 26.02
C GLY A 252 -1.95 -22.57 25.15
N ILE A 253 -2.66 -21.72 24.43
CA ILE A 253 -2.09 -20.66 23.56
C ILE A 253 -2.57 -19.28 24.00
N ARG A 254 -1.63 -18.34 24.03
CA ARG A 254 -1.88 -16.92 24.23
C ARG A 254 -1.25 -16.10 23.12
N THR A 255 -1.91 -15.06 22.66
CA THR A 255 -1.41 -14.19 21.61
C THR A 255 -1.29 -12.74 22.07
N ARG A 256 -0.23 -12.05 21.67
CA ARG A 256 -0.01 -10.64 21.95
C ARG A 256 0.53 -9.92 20.71
N SER A 257 0.09 -8.68 20.50
CA SER A 257 0.70 -7.80 19.47
C SER A 257 1.83 -7.00 20.10
N GLU A 258 3.04 -7.09 19.51
CA GLU A 258 4.24 -6.40 19.98
C GLU A 258 4.84 -5.51 18.88
N GLY A 259 5.52 -4.43 19.30
CA GLY A 259 6.19 -3.47 18.41
C GLY A 259 5.31 -2.29 18.04
N LYS A 260 5.88 -1.37 17.24
CA LYS A 260 5.21 -0.20 16.65
C LYS A 260 5.05 -0.40 15.15
N ASP A 261 4.00 0.15 14.57
CA ASP A 261 3.82 0.13 13.12
C ASP A 261 4.97 0.92 12.44
N PRO A 262 5.50 0.47 11.30
CA PRO A 262 5.06 -0.65 10.46
C PRO A 262 5.59 -2.04 10.88
N HIS A 263 6.35 -2.16 11.97
CA HIS A 263 7.02 -3.40 12.40
C HIS A 263 6.22 -4.20 13.44
N ARG A 264 5.00 -3.75 13.75
CA ARG A 264 4.12 -4.41 14.74
C ARG A 264 3.67 -5.79 14.24
N ARG A 265 3.75 -6.79 15.13
CA ARG A 265 3.54 -8.21 14.80
C ARG A 265 2.81 -8.95 15.91
N VAL A 266 2.25 -10.11 15.59
CA VAL A 266 1.70 -11.02 16.60
C VAL A 266 2.81 -11.94 17.10
N VAL A 267 2.83 -12.14 18.43
CA VAL A 267 3.65 -13.13 19.11
C VAL A 267 2.71 -14.16 19.71
N ILE A 268 2.99 -15.44 19.47
CA ILE A 268 2.23 -16.57 19.98
C ILE A 268 3.02 -17.20 21.10
N HIS A 269 2.43 -17.28 22.29
CA HIS A 269 3.02 -17.82 23.50
C HIS A 269 2.26 -19.06 23.96
N LYS A 270 2.94 -19.94 24.70
CA LYS A 270 2.25 -20.94 25.47
C LYS A 270 1.56 -20.27 26.67
N ASP A 271 0.30 -20.56 26.88
CA ASP A 271 -0.41 -20.11 28.08
C ASP A 271 0.05 -20.96 29.30
N THR A 272 0.68 -20.30 30.27
CA THR A 272 1.15 -20.90 31.51
C THR A 272 0.18 -20.68 32.67
N SER A 273 -0.96 -20.03 32.42
CA SER A 273 -1.92 -19.67 33.46
C SER A 273 -2.96 -20.77 33.77
N GLN A 274 -3.00 -21.83 32.98
CA GLN A 274 -3.81 -23.02 33.31
C GLN A 274 -2.93 -24.05 34.01
N PRO A 275 -3.19 -24.41 35.31
CA PRO A 275 -2.56 -25.55 35.95
C PRO A 275 -3.04 -26.85 35.28
N SER A 276 -2.13 -27.77 35.05
CA SER A 276 -2.33 -29.12 34.49
C SER A 276 -3.27 -29.94 35.32
#